data_5d5322d4f09b85f3f97c62f2fb26a5a7
#
_entry.id   5d5322d4f09b85f3f97c62f2fb26a5a7
#
_cell.length_a   1.000
_cell.length_b   1.000
_cell.length_c   1.000
_cell.angle_alpha   90.00
_cell.angle_beta   90.00
_cell.angle_gamma   90.00
#
_symmetry.space_group_name_H-M   'P 1'
#
loop_
_entity.id
_entity.type
_entity.pdbx_description
1 polymer ?
#
loop_
_entity_poly.entity_id
_entity_poly.type
_entity_poly.pdbx_seq_one_letter_code
_entity_poly.pdbx_strand_id
1 'polypeptide(L)'
;PVMVALRLFVPESWTSNPVRLKRAGVPVEHRAARTKPEIALAEIDRVIASGVRFGCVLADSGYGSSGPFRQALSERGLLWAVGLSRRQNVYPADIALIFPIAKTGKPRKYHIPDQPPVSAEALLAEGKWQRVSWRRGTKGRLTCLFTARRVRVADGHKHRMLNSRMQCMPGDEVWLVGERRST
;
A
#
# COMPACT_ATOMS: atom_id res chain seq x y z
N PRO A 1 10.25 18.17 -13.64
CA PRO A 1 10.66 17.02 -12.83
C PRO A 1 12.18 16.94 -12.78
N VAL A 2 12.75 16.69 -11.61
CA VAL A 2 14.19 16.53 -11.41
C VAL A 2 14.40 15.12 -10.83
N MET A 3 15.40 14.39 -11.39
CA MET A 3 15.78 13.09 -10.84
C MET A 3 16.68 13.33 -9.62
N VAL A 4 16.24 12.90 -8.43
CA VAL A 4 16.97 13.09 -7.17
C VAL A 4 17.65 11.82 -6.67
N ALA A 5 17.22 10.65 -7.17
CA ALA A 5 17.80 9.35 -6.83
C ALA A 5 17.58 8.35 -7.98
N LEU A 6 18.51 7.44 -8.14
CA LEU A 6 18.43 6.31 -9.05
C LEU A 6 19.11 5.09 -8.42
N ARG A 7 18.41 3.97 -8.38
CA ARG A 7 18.96 2.70 -7.91
C ARG A 7 18.55 1.57 -8.84
N LEU A 8 19.51 0.73 -9.23
CA LEU A 8 19.22 -0.45 -10.01
C LEU A 8 18.60 -1.55 -9.13
N PHE A 9 17.49 -2.10 -9.58
CA PHE A 9 16.90 -3.31 -9.00
C PHE A 9 17.58 -4.55 -9.59
N VAL A 10 18.11 -5.42 -8.74
CA VAL A 10 18.71 -6.70 -9.14
C VAL A 10 17.73 -7.82 -8.77
N PRO A 11 17.15 -8.54 -9.74
CA PRO A 11 16.19 -9.62 -9.47
C PRO A 11 16.82 -10.76 -8.68
N GLU A 12 16.00 -11.52 -7.95
CA GLU A 12 16.44 -12.67 -7.17
C GLU A 12 17.18 -13.73 -8.01
N SER A 13 16.74 -13.96 -9.27
CA SER A 13 17.42 -14.84 -10.21
C SER A 13 18.87 -14.42 -10.54
N TRP A 14 19.24 -13.18 -10.22
CA TRP A 14 20.62 -12.69 -10.30
C TRP A 14 21.32 -12.77 -8.96
N THR A 15 20.65 -12.33 -7.88
CA THR A 15 21.26 -12.31 -6.55
C THR A 15 21.57 -13.70 -6.01
N SER A 16 20.85 -14.72 -6.47
CA SER A 16 21.14 -16.14 -6.19
C SER A 16 22.34 -16.70 -6.95
N ASN A 17 22.95 -15.95 -7.89
CA ASN A 17 24.10 -16.38 -8.68
C ASN A 17 25.32 -15.46 -8.50
N PRO A 18 26.23 -15.77 -7.54
CA PRO A 18 27.38 -14.93 -7.23
C PRO A 18 28.34 -14.73 -8.41
N VAL A 19 28.48 -15.76 -9.26
CA VAL A 19 29.36 -15.70 -10.44
C VAL A 19 28.83 -14.69 -11.45
N ARG A 20 27.51 -14.71 -11.69
CA ARG A 20 26.83 -13.76 -12.58
C ARG A 20 26.96 -12.33 -12.07
N LEU A 21 26.76 -12.09 -10.77
CA LEU A 21 26.91 -10.78 -10.15
C LEU A 21 28.34 -10.25 -10.27
N LYS A 22 29.35 -11.10 -10.03
CA LYS A 22 30.76 -10.72 -10.17
C LYS A 22 31.11 -10.38 -11.62
N ARG A 23 30.66 -11.22 -12.58
CA ARG A 23 30.90 -10.99 -14.03
C ARG A 23 30.24 -9.71 -14.51
N ALA A 24 29.06 -9.35 -13.99
CA ALA A 24 28.35 -8.12 -14.31
C ALA A 24 28.87 -6.87 -13.57
N GLY A 25 29.91 -6.99 -12.73
CA GLY A 25 30.50 -5.89 -12.00
C GLY A 25 29.60 -5.30 -10.91
N VAL A 26 28.60 -6.09 -10.42
CA VAL A 26 27.73 -5.59 -9.33
C VAL A 26 28.56 -5.45 -8.05
N PRO A 27 28.61 -4.25 -7.42
CA PRO A 27 29.33 -4.03 -6.18
C PRO A 27 28.83 -4.94 -5.06
N VAL A 28 29.71 -5.33 -4.14
CA VAL A 28 29.41 -6.33 -3.09
C VAL A 28 28.24 -5.88 -2.22
N GLU A 29 28.20 -4.60 -1.86
CA GLU A 29 27.16 -3.96 -1.05
C GLU A 29 25.77 -3.95 -1.72
N HIS A 30 25.72 -4.22 -3.02
CA HIS A 30 24.46 -4.26 -3.80
C HIS A 30 24.05 -5.65 -4.26
N ARG A 31 24.73 -6.72 -3.78
CA ARG A 31 24.43 -8.10 -4.16
C ARG A 31 23.34 -8.76 -3.33
N ALA A 32 22.98 -8.19 -2.18
CA ALA A 32 21.88 -8.70 -1.37
C ALA A 32 20.54 -8.57 -2.11
N ALA A 33 19.70 -9.60 -2.03
CA ALA A 33 18.34 -9.57 -2.55
C ALA A 33 17.53 -8.51 -1.77
N ARG A 34 16.90 -7.59 -2.49
CA ARG A 34 16.02 -6.54 -1.94
C ARG A 34 14.83 -6.36 -2.85
N THR A 35 13.68 -6.19 -2.26
CA THR A 35 12.46 -5.85 -3.00
C THR A 35 12.50 -4.39 -3.50
N LYS A 36 11.72 -4.08 -4.53
CA LYS A 36 11.60 -2.69 -5.01
C LYS A 36 11.11 -1.72 -3.93
N PRO A 37 10.10 -2.07 -3.08
CA PRO A 37 9.70 -1.23 -1.95
C PRO A 37 10.84 -0.96 -0.95
N GLU A 38 11.65 -1.96 -0.59
CA GLU A 38 12.79 -1.76 0.32
C GLU A 38 13.86 -0.85 -0.28
N ILE A 39 14.12 -0.98 -1.58
CA ILE A 39 15.04 -0.09 -2.29
C ILE A 39 14.49 1.34 -2.29
N ALA A 40 13.20 1.51 -2.59
CA ALA A 40 12.57 2.83 -2.61
C ALA A 40 12.61 3.51 -1.23
N LEU A 41 12.35 2.78 -0.14
CA LEU A 41 12.46 3.32 1.21
C LEU A 41 13.90 3.78 1.52
N ALA A 42 14.90 2.97 1.18
CA ALA A 42 16.31 3.35 1.38
C ALA A 42 16.70 4.60 0.57
N GLU A 43 16.18 4.76 -0.64
CA GLU A 43 16.43 5.96 -1.44
C GLU A 43 15.67 7.18 -0.90
N ILE A 44 14.45 7.01 -0.38
CA ILE A 44 13.71 8.07 0.32
C ILE A 44 14.50 8.54 1.55
N ASP A 45 15.01 7.62 2.36
CA ASP A 45 15.82 7.95 3.54
C ASP A 45 17.09 8.72 3.15
N ARG A 46 17.76 8.30 2.07
CA ARG A 46 18.94 8.98 1.55
C ARG A 46 18.62 10.40 1.05
N VAL A 47 17.50 10.58 0.37
CA VAL A 47 17.04 11.90 -0.11
C VAL A 47 16.72 12.82 1.06
N ILE A 48 16.04 12.31 2.10
CA ILE A 48 15.76 13.07 3.33
C ILE A 48 17.08 13.47 4.03
N ALA A 49 18.00 12.52 4.19
CA ALA A 49 19.31 12.77 4.83
C ALA A 49 20.14 13.81 4.08
N SER A 50 19.97 13.96 2.76
CA SER A 50 20.62 14.99 1.97
C SER A 50 19.97 16.39 2.08
N GLY A 51 18.93 16.54 2.92
CA GLY A 51 18.27 17.82 3.17
C GLY A 51 17.22 18.22 2.11
N VAL A 52 16.91 17.34 1.16
CA VAL A 52 15.87 17.60 0.15
C VAL A 52 14.50 17.55 0.82
N ARG A 53 13.71 18.60 0.63
CA ARG A 53 12.32 18.69 1.12
C ARG A 53 11.34 18.37 0.01
N PHE A 54 10.32 17.56 0.33
CA PHE A 54 9.21 17.26 -0.56
C PHE A 54 7.90 17.15 0.24
N GLY A 55 6.77 17.45 -0.40
CA GLY A 55 5.48 17.51 0.29
C GLY A 55 4.74 16.17 0.37
N CYS A 56 4.99 15.25 -0.56
CA CYS A 56 4.24 13.99 -0.61
C CYS A 56 5.03 12.94 -1.40
N VAL A 57 4.92 11.68 -0.99
CA VAL A 57 5.40 10.51 -1.74
C VAL A 57 4.27 9.97 -2.60
N LEU A 58 4.50 9.89 -3.90
CA LEU A 58 3.58 9.28 -4.85
C LEU A 58 4.18 7.98 -5.38
N ALA A 59 3.41 6.90 -5.38
CA ALA A 59 3.85 5.62 -5.94
C ALA A 59 2.70 4.87 -6.61
N ASP A 60 3.02 3.99 -7.52
CA ASP A 60 2.04 3.15 -8.20
C ASP A 60 1.57 1.96 -7.33
N SER A 61 0.69 1.12 -7.89
CA SER A 61 0.14 -0.05 -7.20
C SER A 61 1.17 -1.15 -6.94
N GLY A 62 2.30 -1.16 -7.65
CA GLY A 62 3.39 -2.08 -7.39
C GLY A 62 4.03 -1.85 -6.02
N TYR A 63 4.12 -0.59 -5.60
CA TYR A 63 4.57 -0.21 -4.26
C TYR A 63 3.41 -0.18 -3.26
N GLY A 64 2.27 0.38 -3.65
CA GLY A 64 1.12 0.54 -2.79
C GLY A 64 0.48 -0.76 -2.31
N SER A 65 0.71 -1.88 -3.00
CA SER A 65 0.27 -3.21 -2.55
C SER A 65 1.07 -3.74 -1.35
N SER A 66 2.22 -3.14 -1.04
CA SER A 66 3.05 -3.52 0.11
C SER A 66 2.57 -2.80 1.38
N GLY A 67 1.96 -3.54 2.31
CA GLY A 67 1.60 -3.02 3.65
C GLY A 67 2.82 -2.44 4.38
N PRO A 68 3.94 -3.18 4.48
CA PRO A 68 5.16 -2.65 5.11
C PRO A 68 5.67 -1.35 4.49
N PHE A 69 5.52 -1.16 3.17
CA PHE A 69 5.92 0.09 2.52
C PHE A 69 5.06 1.27 2.99
N ARG A 70 3.74 1.12 3.02
CA ARG A 70 2.83 2.17 3.51
C ARG A 70 3.07 2.52 4.97
N GLN A 71 3.23 1.49 5.82
CA GLN A 71 3.53 1.66 7.24
C GLN A 71 4.85 2.41 7.45
N ALA A 72 5.89 2.02 6.72
CA ALA A 72 7.19 2.69 6.80
C ALA A 72 7.16 4.16 6.35
N LEU A 73 6.31 4.53 5.40
CA LEU A 73 6.09 5.94 5.04
C LEU A 73 5.39 6.70 6.16
N SER A 74 4.37 6.10 6.79
CA SER A 74 3.65 6.69 7.92
C SER A 74 4.54 6.86 9.15
N GLU A 75 5.37 5.87 9.48
CA GLU A 75 6.34 5.93 10.59
C GLU A 75 7.36 7.06 10.43
N ARG A 76 7.68 7.43 9.18
CA ARG A 76 8.54 8.58 8.87
C ARG A 76 7.80 9.92 8.91
N GLY A 77 6.51 9.93 9.24
CA GLY A 77 5.68 11.14 9.21
C GLY A 77 5.46 11.73 7.81
N LEU A 78 5.68 10.94 6.76
CA LEU A 78 5.55 11.40 5.40
C LEU A 78 4.08 11.37 4.96
N LEU A 79 3.65 12.42 4.26
CA LEU A 79 2.42 12.35 3.48
C LEU A 79 2.65 11.47 2.27
N TRP A 80 1.70 10.60 1.97
CA TRP A 80 1.82 9.70 0.82
C TRP A 80 0.47 9.44 0.15
N ALA A 81 0.52 9.19 -1.16
CA ALA A 81 -0.57 8.65 -1.93
C ALA A 81 -0.04 7.58 -2.88
N VAL A 82 -0.54 6.36 -2.74
CA VAL A 82 -0.08 5.21 -3.50
C VAL A 82 -1.23 4.53 -4.23
N GLY A 83 -0.95 4.03 -5.41
CA GLY A 83 -1.90 3.21 -6.13
C GLY A 83 -2.25 1.94 -5.35
N LEU A 84 -3.48 1.47 -5.48
CA LEU A 84 -3.95 0.23 -4.87
C LEU A 84 -4.72 -0.59 -5.90
N SER A 85 -4.59 -1.91 -5.83
CA SER A 85 -5.42 -2.77 -6.66
C SER A 85 -6.90 -2.61 -6.29
N ARG A 86 -7.78 -2.50 -7.27
CA ARG A 86 -9.24 -2.48 -7.06
C ARG A 86 -9.75 -3.71 -6.31
N ARG A 87 -9.01 -4.83 -6.37
CA ARG A 87 -9.32 -6.08 -5.66
C ARG A 87 -8.72 -6.15 -4.26
N GLN A 88 -7.96 -5.12 -3.82
CA GLN A 88 -7.43 -5.08 -2.46
C GLN A 88 -8.59 -5.12 -1.47
N ASN A 89 -8.49 -6.02 -0.51
CA ASN A 89 -9.45 -6.11 0.57
C ASN A 89 -9.25 -4.96 1.56
N VAL A 90 -10.35 -4.35 1.95
CA VAL A 90 -10.41 -3.26 2.93
C VAL A 90 -11.58 -3.50 3.88
N TYR A 91 -11.51 -2.90 5.05
CA TYR A 91 -12.59 -2.80 6.01
C TYR A 91 -13.11 -1.36 6.06
N PRO A 92 -14.38 -1.14 6.39
CA PRO A 92 -14.85 0.18 6.83
C PRO A 92 -13.99 0.69 7.99
N ALA A 93 -13.86 2.01 8.14
CA ALA A 93 -13.03 2.60 9.20
C ALA A 93 -13.56 2.26 10.61
N ASP A 94 -14.88 2.13 10.74
CA ASP A 94 -15.63 1.82 11.96
C ASP A 94 -15.74 0.33 12.27
N ILE A 95 -15.01 -0.53 11.54
CA ILE A 95 -15.00 -1.99 11.79
C ILE A 95 -14.71 -2.30 13.26
N ALA A 96 -15.59 -3.06 13.89
CA ALA A 96 -15.41 -3.49 15.26
C ALA A 96 -14.55 -4.75 15.34
N LEU A 97 -13.68 -4.80 16.34
CA LEU A 97 -12.93 -6.01 16.70
C LEU A 97 -13.64 -6.67 17.88
N ILE A 98 -14.26 -7.82 17.61
CA ILE A 98 -15.03 -8.58 18.60
C ILE A 98 -14.24 -9.78 19.11
N PHE A 99 -14.53 -10.17 20.34
CA PHE A 99 -14.03 -11.42 20.93
C PHE A 99 -15.09 -12.49 20.73
N PRO A 100 -14.94 -13.42 19.77
CA PRO A 100 -15.99 -14.36 19.47
C PRO A 100 -16.18 -15.35 20.63
N ILE A 101 -17.40 -15.43 21.14
CA ILE A 101 -17.78 -16.42 22.14
C ILE A 101 -17.97 -17.75 21.42
N ALA A 102 -17.10 -18.70 21.72
CA ALA A 102 -17.24 -20.05 21.21
C ALA A 102 -18.37 -20.76 21.99
N LYS A 103 -19.36 -21.32 21.29
CA LYS A 103 -20.41 -22.15 21.92
C LYS A 103 -19.82 -23.44 22.49
N THR A 104 -18.76 -23.95 21.91
CA THR A 104 -18.02 -25.14 22.34
C THR A 104 -16.55 -25.00 21.98
N GLY A 105 -15.65 -25.55 22.80
CA GLY A 105 -14.21 -25.57 22.52
C GLY A 105 -13.38 -24.55 23.30
N LYS A 106 -12.11 -24.44 22.96
CA LYS A 106 -11.16 -23.52 23.61
C LYS A 106 -11.52 -22.05 23.32
N PRO A 107 -11.51 -21.17 24.35
CA PRO A 107 -11.69 -19.73 24.13
C PRO A 107 -10.68 -19.20 23.11
N ARG A 108 -11.12 -18.30 22.25
CA ARG A 108 -10.21 -17.65 21.31
C ARG A 108 -9.31 -16.65 22.03
N LYS A 109 -8.06 -16.57 21.60
CA LYS A 109 -7.07 -15.68 22.22
C LYS A 109 -7.05 -14.28 21.57
N TYR A 110 -7.69 -14.11 20.43
CA TYR A 110 -7.56 -12.90 19.62
C TYR A 110 -8.91 -12.37 19.18
N HIS A 111 -9.03 -11.05 19.15
CA HIS A 111 -10.15 -10.38 18.53
C HIS A 111 -10.13 -10.63 17.02
N ILE A 112 -11.31 -10.62 16.42
CA ILE A 112 -11.49 -10.70 14.97
C ILE A 112 -12.46 -9.60 14.53
N PRO A 113 -12.39 -9.15 13.26
CA PRO A 113 -13.38 -8.23 12.71
C PRO A 113 -14.79 -8.84 12.77
N ASP A 114 -15.78 -8.02 13.11
CA ASP A 114 -17.20 -8.40 13.16
C ASP A 114 -17.78 -8.68 11.78
N GLN A 115 -17.15 -8.15 10.73
CA GLN A 115 -17.54 -8.33 9.34
C GLN A 115 -16.34 -8.74 8.48
N PRO A 116 -16.56 -9.48 7.38
CA PRO A 116 -15.50 -9.79 6.43
C PRO A 116 -15.05 -8.52 5.66
N PRO A 117 -13.81 -8.48 5.17
CA PRO A 117 -13.37 -7.38 4.31
C PRO A 117 -14.06 -7.48 2.95
N VAL A 118 -14.22 -6.33 2.33
CA VAL A 118 -14.73 -6.18 0.95
C VAL A 118 -13.63 -5.64 0.04
N SER A 119 -13.79 -5.78 -1.28
CA SER A 119 -12.85 -5.18 -2.21
C SER A 119 -12.94 -3.65 -2.18
N ALA A 120 -11.83 -2.97 -2.41
CA ALA A 120 -11.80 -1.51 -2.53
C ALA A 120 -12.79 -0.99 -3.59
N GLU A 121 -12.92 -1.72 -4.71
CA GLU A 121 -13.88 -1.40 -5.77
C GLU A 121 -15.33 -1.47 -5.26
N ALA A 122 -15.70 -2.54 -4.56
CA ALA A 122 -17.06 -2.72 -4.03
C ALA A 122 -17.41 -1.61 -3.02
N LEU A 123 -16.49 -1.31 -2.09
CA LEU A 123 -16.70 -0.24 -1.10
C LEU A 123 -16.86 1.13 -1.74
N LEU A 124 -16.06 1.44 -2.76
CA LEU A 124 -16.13 2.73 -3.48
C LEU A 124 -17.37 2.82 -4.38
N ALA A 125 -17.90 1.70 -4.88
CA ALA A 125 -19.09 1.70 -5.72
C ALA A 125 -20.31 2.34 -5.03
N GLU A 126 -20.41 2.18 -3.71
CA GLU A 126 -21.46 2.76 -2.87
C GLU A 126 -21.22 4.25 -2.52
N GLY A 127 -20.09 4.80 -2.94
CA GLY A 127 -19.68 6.16 -2.63
C GLY A 127 -20.43 7.21 -3.44
N LYS A 128 -20.51 8.44 -2.90
CA LYS A 128 -20.96 9.60 -3.67
C LYS A 128 -19.82 10.10 -4.55
N TRP A 129 -20.02 10.02 -5.85
CA TRP A 129 -19.05 10.47 -6.85
C TRP A 129 -19.25 11.94 -7.15
N GLN A 130 -18.16 12.72 -7.05
CA GLN A 130 -18.16 14.15 -7.31
C GLN A 130 -17.25 14.47 -8.49
N ARG A 131 -17.68 15.37 -9.36
CA ARG A 131 -16.87 15.86 -10.47
C ARG A 131 -15.87 16.90 -9.96
N VAL A 132 -14.60 16.62 -10.12
CA VAL A 132 -13.51 17.51 -9.71
C VAL A 132 -12.68 17.88 -10.93
N SER A 133 -12.46 19.19 -11.12
CA SER A 133 -11.51 19.73 -12.12
C SER A 133 -10.30 20.25 -11.36
N TRP A 134 -9.11 19.73 -11.64
CA TRP A 134 -7.90 20.09 -10.87
C TRP A 134 -6.85 20.81 -11.69
N ARG A 135 -6.91 20.78 -13.02
CA ARG A 135 -5.90 21.42 -13.87
C ARG A 135 -6.48 21.77 -15.23
N ARG A 136 -5.99 22.85 -15.82
CA ARG A 136 -6.18 23.15 -17.23
C ARG A 136 -5.01 22.55 -18.02
N GLY A 137 -5.30 21.59 -18.88
CA GLY A 137 -4.33 21.03 -19.81
C GLY A 137 -4.39 21.71 -21.18
N THR A 138 -3.54 21.30 -22.09
CA THR A 138 -3.50 21.80 -23.48
C THR A 138 -4.81 21.54 -24.26
N LYS A 139 -5.53 20.46 -23.92
CA LYS A 139 -6.78 20.05 -24.55
C LYS A 139 -8.04 20.42 -23.74
N GLY A 140 -7.93 21.31 -22.76
CA GLY A 140 -9.05 21.71 -21.91
C GLY A 140 -8.86 21.36 -20.43
N ARG A 141 -9.93 21.44 -19.62
CA ARG A 141 -9.91 21.10 -18.21
C ARG A 141 -9.77 19.60 -17.98
N LEU A 142 -8.83 19.20 -17.14
CA LEU A 142 -8.73 17.83 -16.65
C LEU A 142 -9.73 17.62 -15.53
N THR A 143 -10.72 16.79 -15.80
CA THR A 143 -11.87 16.55 -14.94
C THR A 143 -12.13 15.05 -14.83
N CYS A 144 -12.37 14.56 -13.63
CA CYS A 144 -12.80 13.19 -13.37
C CYS A 144 -13.85 13.17 -12.26
N LEU A 145 -14.48 12.02 -12.11
CA LEU A 145 -15.30 11.73 -10.94
C LEU A 145 -14.41 11.13 -9.85
N PHE A 146 -14.54 11.65 -8.65
CA PHE A 146 -13.83 11.16 -7.47
C PHE A 146 -14.81 10.79 -6.36
N THR A 147 -14.44 9.79 -5.59
CA THR A 147 -15.06 9.47 -4.31
C THR A 147 -13.97 9.13 -3.31
N ALA A 148 -14.21 9.39 -2.02
CA ALA A 148 -13.28 9.10 -0.96
C ALA A 148 -14.00 8.49 0.24
N ARG A 149 -13.38 7.50 0.87
CA ARG A 149 -13.86 6.83 2.08
C ARG A 149 -12.72 6.60 3.05
N ARG A 150 -13.01 6.72 4.34
CA ARG A 150 -12.08 6.25 5.38
C ARG A 150 -12.20 4.74 5.46
N VAL A 151 -11.05 4.06 5.45
CA VAL A 151 -10.97 2.59 5.46
C VAL A 151 -9.78 2.12 6.28
N ARG A 152 -9.79 0.84 6.62
CA ARG A 152 -8.60 0.14 7.11
C ARG A 152 -8.24 -0.96 6.12
N VAL A 153 -7.03 -0.91 5.58
CA VAL A 153 -6.59 -1.91 4.60
C VAL A 153 -6.46 -3.27 5.30
N ALA A 154 -6.90 -4.34 4.64
CA ALA A 154 -6.78 -5.70 5.17
C ALA A 154 -5.35 -6.24 4.96
N ASP A 155 -4.38 -5.68 5.67
CA ASP A 155 -2.95 -5.97 5.58
C ASP A 155 -2.27 -6.19 6.95
N GLY A 156 -3.04 -6.16 8.04
CA GLY A 156 -2.58 -6.55 9.37
C GLY A 156 -2.24 -8.05 9.47
N HIS A 157 -1.84 -8.48 10.66
CA HIS A 157 -1.51 -9.88 10.92
C HIS A 157 -2.64 -10.82 10.50
N LYS A 158 -2.29 -12.00 10.00
CA LYS A 158 -3.27 -13.02 9.64
C LYS A 158 -3.77 -13.76 10.86
N HIS A 159 -5.08 -13.81 11.04
CA HIS A 159 -5.74 -14.59 12.07
C HIS A 159 -6.74 -15.59 11.48
N ARG A 160 -6.97 -16.69 12.19
CA ARG A 160 -7.99 -17.67 11.82
C ARG A 160 -9.36 -17.13 12.21
N MET A 161 -10.26 -17.00 11.25
CA MET A 161 -11.66 -16.57 11.45
C MET A 161 -12.55 -17.71 11.95
N LEU A 162 -13.82 -17.41 12.25
CA LEU A 162 -14.81 -18.40 12.71
C LEU A 162 -15.01 -19.53 11.70
N ASN A 163 -14.96 -19.22 10.41
CA ASN A 163 -15.08 -20.18 9.31
C ASN A 163 -13.77 -20.95 9.02
N SER A 164 -12.82 -20.95 9.95
CA SER A 164 -11.49 -21.56 9.83
C SER A 164 -10.60 -21.01 8.72
N ARG A 165 -10.98 -19.97 7.99
CA ARG A 165 -10.15 -19.29 6.99
C ARG A 165 -9.17 -18.35 7.66
N MET A 166 -7.98 -18.24 7.07
CA MET A 166 -7.00 -17.21 7.45
C MET A 166 -7.33 -15.90 6.76
N GLN A 167 -7.39 -14.81 7.51
CA GLN A 167 -7.74 -13.49 7.02
C GLN A 167 -6.81 -12.44 7.64
N CYS A 168 -6.42 -11.43 6.84
CA CYS A 168 -5.69 -10.30 7.36
C CYS A 168 -6.59 -9.43 8.24
N MET A 169 -6.03 -8.99 9.36
CA MET A 169 -6.67 -8.04 10.26
C MET A 169 -6.69 -6.63 9.64
N PRO A 170 -7.56 -5.74 10.10
CA PRO A 170 -7.53 -4.34 9.71
C PRO A 170 -6.17 -3.71 10.06
N GLY A 171 -5.53 -3.08 9.10
CA GLY A 171 -4.36 -2.23 9.28
C GLY A 171 -4.74 -0.83 9.76
N ASP A 172 -3.86 0.15 9.50
CA ASP A 172 -4.09 1.55 9.85
C ASP A 172 -5.25 2.16 9.07
N GLU A 173 -5.89 3.16 9.68
CA GLU A 173 -6.94 3.92 9.04
C GLU A 173 -6.35 4.91 8.03
N VAL A 174 -6.85 4.85 6.78
CA VAL A 174 -6.38 5.67 5.66
C VAL A 174 -7.55 6.17 4.82
N TRP A 175 -7.30 7.17 3.98
CA TRP A 175 -8.22 7.56 2.93
C TRP A 175 -8.07 6.65 1.71
N LEU A 176 -9.15 6.01 1.30
CA LEU A 176 -9.27 5.33 0.02
C LEU A 176 -9.95 6.28 -0.96
N VAL A 177 -9.24 6.64 -2.03
CA VAL A 177 -9.75 7.54 -3.08
C VAL A 177 -9.95 6.74 -4.36
N GLY A 178 -11.14 6.82 -4.92
CA GLY A 178 -11.46 6.29 -6.24
C GLY A 178 -11.50 7.38 -7.29
N GLU A 179 -10.90 7.12 -8.43
CA GLU A 179 -11.00 7.95 -9.64
C GLU A 179 -11.74 7.18 -10.74
N ARG A 180 -12.69 7.84 -11.38
CA ARG A 180 -13.40 7.32 -12.55
C ARG A 180 -13.37 8.37 -13.65
N ARG A 181 -12.75 8.04 -14.77
CA ARG A 181 -12.76 8.89 -15.94
C ARG A 181 -14.17 8.91 -16.52
N SER A 182 -14.68 10.10 -16.83
CA SER A 182 -15.86 10.22 -17.71
C SER A 182 -15.41 9.85 -19.12
N THR A 183 -15.94 8.76 -19.63
CA THR A 183 -15.92 8.43 -21.06
C THR A 183 -16.67 9.48 -21.84
#